data_33e017709019d2b8cb72e30d9c363ea4
#
_entry.id   33e017709019d2b8cb72e30d9c363ea4
#
_cell.length_a   1.000
_cell.length_b   1.000
_cell.length_c   1.000
_cell.angle_alpha   90.00
_cell.angle_beta   90.00
_cell.angle_gamma   90.00
#
_symmetry.space_group_name_H-M   'P 1'
#
loop_
_entity.id
_entity.type
_entity.pdbx_description
1 polymer ?
#
loop_
_entity_poly.entity_id
_entity_poly.type
_entity_poly.pdbx_seq_one_letter_code
_entity_poly.pdbx_strand_id
1 'polypeptide(L)'
;MYISTVIKTALFLAASVPVQAWNRLDKDNAALLVIDHQVGLAQVVRDYYTNDFRNNILGHAALGNVFNLPTVLTTSSDQGPNGLMVKEIIDMHPNATLVRRQGEVNAWDNAEFRAAVKATGKKQLIIAGIVTEVCTSFLALSLVDAGYEVFANTDASGTFNVRLAEDANRRMEKAGVTLMGLFGVVCDLMRDWRGTPGLNEVLPFLDK
;
A
#
# COMPACT_ATOMS: atom_id res chain seq x y z
N MET A 1 -29.67 -62.60 -15.57
CA MET A 1 -28.54 -61.80 -15.98
C MET A 1 -28.63 -60.49 -15.19
N TYR A 2 -27.93 -60.41 -14.05
CA TYR A 2 -27.96 -59.24 -13.17
C TYR A 2 -26.77 -58.35 -13.49
N ILE A 3 -27.03 -57.13 -13.94
CA ILE A 3 -26.02 -56.10 -14.18
C ILE A 3 -25.85 -55.35 -12.87
N SER A 4 -24.72 -55.55 -12.22
CA SER A 4 -24.29 -54.80 -11.02
C SER A 4 -23.70 -53.48 -11.42
N THR A 5 -24.39 -52.39 -11.14
CA THR A 5 -23.91 -51.02 -11.34
C THR A 5 -23.06 -50.62 -10.14
N VAL A 6 -21.75 -50.59 -10.31
CA VAL A 6 -20.80 -50.08 -9.32
C VAL A 6 -20.78 -48.56 -9.37
N ILE A 7 -21.39 -47.88 -8.39
CA ILE A 7 -21.31 -46.45 -8.20
C ILE A 7 -19.95 -46.15 -7.54
N LYS A 8 -19.01 -45.56 -8.31
CA LYS A 8 -17.77 -45.00 -7.76
C LYS A 8 -18.08 -43.64 -7.11
N THR A 9 -18.17 -43.61 -5.80
CA THR A 9 -18.24 -42.38 -5.04
C THR A 9 -16.85 -41.75 -4.99
N ALA A 10 -16.62 -40.69 -5.73
CA ALA A 10 -15.41 -39.89 -5.62
C ALA A 10 -15.50 -38.98 -4.37
N LEU A 11 -14.70 -39.34 -3.34
CA LEU A 11 -14.54 -38.52 -2.16
C LEU A 11 -13.65 -37.32 -2.54
N PHE A 12 -14.24 -36.13 -2.69
CA PHE A 12 -13.48 -34.88 -2.75
C PHE A 12 -13.02 -34.55 -1.32
N LEU A 13 -11.74 -34.81 -1.01
CA LEU A 13 -11.07 -34.21 0.13
C LEU A 13 -10.89 -32.73 -0.20
N ALA A 14 -11.76 -31.88 0.33
CA ALA A 14 -11.50 -30.45 0.41
C ALA A 14 -10.33 -30.28 1.39
N ALA A 15 -9.14 -30.03 0.86
CA ALA A 15 -8.03 -29.57 1.66
C ALA A 15 -8.42 -28.22 2.28
N SER A 16 -8.69 -28.21 3.58
CA SER A 16 -8.87 -26.97 4.32
C SER A 16 -7.53 -26.22 4.32
N VAL A 17 -7.41 -25.21 3.46
CA VAL A 17 -6.31 -24.26 3.57
C VAL A 17 -6.49 -23.58 4.93
N PRO A 18 -5.48 -23.62 5.83
CA PRO A 18 -5.60 -22.92 7.09
C PRO A 18 -5.81 -21.44 6.79
N VAL A 19 -6.96 -20.89 7.19
CA VAL A 19 -7.19 -19.46 7.14
C VAL A 19 -6.23 -18.85 8.15
N GLN A 20 -5.17 -18.23 7.67
CA GLN A 20 -4.29 -17.46 8.54
C GLN A 20 -5.08 -16.24 9.02
N ALA A 21 -5.44 -16.22 10.30
CA ALA A 21 -6.32 -15.20 10.87
C ALA A 21 -5.67 -13.80 10.90
N TRP A 22 -4.36 -13.70 10.76
CA TRP A 22 -3.61 -12.46 10.80
C TRP A 22 -2.26 -12.57 10.09
N ASN A 23 -2.09 -11.84 9.00
CA ASN A 23 -0.80 -11.67 8.33
C ASN A 23 -0.07 -10.47 8.95
N ARG A 24 1.09 -10.72 9.50
CA ARG A 24 1.94 -9.69 10.09
C ARG A 24 2.87 -9.10 9.03
N LEU A 25 3.10 -7.80 9.11
CA LEU A 25 4.15 -7.15 8.33
C LEU A 25 5.53 -7.69 8.75
N ASP A 26 6.35 -7.99 7.79
CA ASP A 26 7.74 -8.38 7.96
C ASP A 26 8.64 -7.37 7.24
N LYS A 27 9.42 -6.58 8.00
CA LYS A 27 10.33 -5.56 7.44
C LYS A 27 11.33 -6.16 6.45
N ASP A 28 11.70 -7.42 6.62
CA ASP A 28 12.65 -8.09 5.74
C ASP A 28 11.99 -8.62 4.45
N ASN A 29 10.64 -8.67 4.40
CA ASN A 29 9.84 -9.07 3.24
C ASN A 29 8.92 -7.96 2.69
N ALA A 30 8.96 -6.76 3.26
CA ALA A 30 8.11 -5.64 2.86
C ALA A 30 8.86 -4.65 1.95
N ALA A 31 8.11 -4.00 1.05
CA ALA A 31 8.51 -2.81 0.31
C ALA A 31 7.48 -1.70 0.47
N LEU A 32 7.92 -0.46 0.36
CA LEU A 32 7.09 0.74 0.46
C LEU A 32 6.77 1.29 -0.94
N LEU A 33 5.48 1.55 -1.21
CA LEU A 33 5.03 2.20 -2.42
C LEU A 33 4.35 3.52 -2.09
N VAL A 34 4.84 4.62 -2.64
CA VAL A 34 4.32 5.98 -2.44
C VAL A 34 3.67 6.44 -3.75
N ILE A 35 2.33 6.56 -3.73
CA ILE A 35 1.53 6.66 -4.95
C ILE A 35 0.90 8.05 -5.06
N ASP A 36 1.35 8.83 -6.04
CA ASP A 36 0.69 10.07 -6.42
C ASP A 36 0.49 11.09 -5.27
N HIS A 37 1.42 11.10 -4.29
CA HIS A 37 1.47 12.14 -3.26
C HIS A 37 2.00 13.44 -3.88
N GLN A 38 1.20 14.01 -4.80
CA GLN A 38 1.53 15.18 -5.62
C GLN A 38 0.85 16.43 -5.04
N VAL A 39 1.53 17.57 -5.19
CA VAL A 39 1.07 18.84 -4.59
C VAL A 39 -0.31 19.28 -5.06
N GLY A 40 -0.66 19.04 -6.33
CA GLY A 40 -1.99 19.35 -6.87
C GLY A 40 -3.05 18.37 -6.37
N LEU A 41 -2.75 17.08 -6.33
CA LEU A 41 -3.68 16.07 -5.82
C LEU A 41 -3.94 16.23 -4.32
N ALA A 42 -2.97 16.65 -3.53
CA ALA A 42 -3.18 16.95 -2.12
C ALA A 42 -4.27 18.04 -1.90
N GLN A 43 -4.48 18.93 -2.90
CA GLN A 43 -5.51 19.99 -2.82
C GLN A 43 -6.95 19.45 -2.91
N VAL A 44 -7.18 18.22 -3.37
CA VAL A 44 -8.54 17.67 -3.47
C VAL A 44 -8.95 16.87 -2.24
N VAL A 45 -8.02 16.58 -1.34
CA VAL A 45 -8.27 15.84 -0.11
C VAL A 45 -9.15 16.64 0.85
N ARG A 46 -10.27 16.04 1.32
CA ARG A 46 -11.28 16.65 2.18
C ARG A 46 -11.74 15.74 3.32
N ASP A 47 -11.27 14.52 3.34
CA ASP A 47 -11.56 13.52 4.39
C ASP A 47 -10.59 13.60 5.58
N TYR A 48 -9.53 14.41 5.47
CA TYR A 48 -8.59 14.72 6.54
C TYR A 48 -8.40 16.24 6.70
N TYR A 49 -7.99 16.68 7.87
CA TYR A 49 -7.42 18.03 8.03
C TYR A 49 -6.08 18.09 7.30
N THR A 50 -5.83 19.21 6.63
CA THR A 50 -4.66 19.36 5.73
C THR A 50 -3.33 19.08 6.43
N ASN A 51 -3.14 19.56 7.65
CA ASN A 51 -1.89 19.32 8.38
C ASN A 51 -1.73 17.86 8.80
N ASP A 52 -2.81 17.23 9.27
CA ASP A 52 -2.78 15.83 9.67
C ASP A 52 -2.46 14.93 8.47
N PHE A 53 -3.13 15.19 7.34
CA PHE A 53 -2.86 14.45 6.11
C PHE A 53 -1.42 14.64 5.63
N ARG A 54 -0.92 15.89 5.67
CA ARG A 54 0.48 16.17 5.30
C ARG A 54 1.46 15.41 6.20
N ASN A 55 1.24 15.40 7.50
CA ASN A 55 2.06 14.66 8.45
C ASN A 55 2.01 13.14 8.16
N ASN A 56 0.82 12.61 7.89
CA ASN A 56 0.63 11.20 7.60
C ASN A 56 1.33 10.74 6.31
N ILE A 57 1.28 11.53 5.23
CA ILE A 57 2.00 11.19 3.98
C ILE A 57 3.52 11.25 4.17
N LEU A 58 4.01 12.20 4.95
CA LEU A 58 5.45 12.27 5.29
C LEU A 58 5.85 11.10 6.21
N GLY A 59 5.01 10.75 7.19
CA GLY A 59 5.20 9.59 8.03
C GLY A 59 5.21 8.27 7.24
N HIS A 60 4.29 8.12 6.26
CA HIS A 60 4.29 6.97 5.36
C HIS A 60 5.60 6.88 4.55
N ALA A 61 6.04 7.98 3.96
CA ALA A 61 7.30 8.01 3.23
C ALA A 61 8.50 7.68 4.13
N ALA A 62 8.51 8.17 5.37
CA ALA A 62 9.59 7.93 6.33
C ALA A 62 9.76 6.44 6.71
N LEU A 63 8.73 5.60 6.57
CA LEU A 63 8.81 4.15 6.80
C LEU A 63 9.95 3.51 6.01
N GLY A 64 10.18 3.96 4.77
CA GLY A 64 11.25 3.47 3.92
C GLY A 64 12.63 3.62 4.56
N ASN A 65 12.90 4.78 5.15
CA ASN A 65 14.19 5.08 5.80
C ASN A 65 14.29 4.45 7.19
N VAL A 66 13.23 4.57 8.00
CA VAL A 66 13.22 4.07 9.38
C VAL A 66 13.41 2.55 9.45
N PHE A 67 12.73 1.82 8.54
CA PHE A 67 12.77 0.35 8.51
C PHE A 67 13.64 -0.21 7.38
N ASN A 68 14.38 0.65 6.66
CA ASN A 68 15.22 0.28 5.52
C ASN A 68 14.47 -0.55 4.47
N LEU A 69 13.25 -0.10 4.11
CA LEU A 69 12.42 -0.79 3.12
C LEU A 69 12.81 -0.34 1.71
N PRO A 70 12.94 -1.26 0.74
CA PRO A 70 12.96 -0.89 -0.67
C PRO A 70 11.74 -0.02 -0.99
N THR A 71 11.98 1.16 -1.57
CA THR A 71 10.93 2.16 -1.80
C THR A 71 10.78 2.45 -3.29
N VAL A 72 9.55 2.44 -3.78
CA VAL A 72 9.19 2.85 -5.15
C VAL A 72 8.21 4.02 -5.07
N LEU A 73 8.54 5.09 -5.78
CA LEU A 73 7.72 6.30 -5.89
C LEU A 73 7.07 6.34 -7.27
N THR A 74 5.85 6.87 -7.37
CA THR A 74 5.24 7.14 -8.68
C THR A 74 4.38 8.38 -8.67
N THR A 75 4.32 9.05 -9.81
CA THR A 75 3.46 10.21 -10.07
C THR A 75 2.56 9.95 -11.28
N SER A 76 1.39 10.58 -11.31
CA SER A 76 0.47 10.55 -12.45
C SER A 76 0.43 11.92 -13.09
N SER A 77 0.83 12.02 -14.38
CA SER A 77 0.72 13.25 -15.20
C SER A 77 1.26 14.49 -14.48
N ASP A 78 2.48 14.41 -13.97
CA ASP A 78 3.08 15.42 -13.08
C ASP A 78 3.41 16.76 -13.75
N GLN A 79 3.33 16.84 -15.08
CA GLN A 79 3.45 18.08 -15.84
C GLN A 79 2.10 18.83 -15.95
N GLY A 80 1.01 18.21 -15.49
CA GLY A 80 -0.34 18.78 -15.50
C GLY A 80 -0.76 19.34 -14.12
N PRO A 81 -2.08 19.44 -13.89
CA PRO A 81 -2.63 20.00 -12.66
C PRO A 81 -2.32 19.16 -11.40
N ASN A 82 -1.97 17.89 -11.56
CA ASN A 82 -1.56 17.03 -10.44
C ASN A 82 -0.28 17.55 -9.76
N GLY A 83 0.59 18.21 -10.54
CA GLY A 83 1.85 18.76 -10.05
C GLY A 83 2.88 17.69 -9.68
N LEU A 84 4.01 18.14 -9.19
CA LEU A 84 5.11 17.26 -8.78
C LEU A 84 4.79 16.53 -7.47
N MET A 85 5.48 15.45 -7.20
CA MET A 85 5.49 14.81 -5.88
C MET A 85 5.95 15.80 -4.80
N VAL A 86 5.40 15.71 -3.62
CA VAL A 86 5.80 16.51 -2.45
C VAL A 86 7.31 16.43 -2.28
N LYS A 87 7.96 17.60 -2.24
CA LYS A 87 9.42 17.71 -2.27
C LYS A 87 10.10 16.93 -1.14
N GLU A 88 9.55 17.00 0.05
CA GLU A 88 10.09 16.32 1.23
C GLU A 88 10.13 14.79 1.05
N ILE A 89 9.19 14.21 0.30
CA ILE A 89 9.21 12.78 -0.04
C ILE A 89 10.39 12.47 -0.95
N ILE A 90 10.62 13.30 -1.97
CA ILE A 90 11.79 13.15 -2.87
C ILE A 90 13.09 13.29 -2.09
N ASP A 91 13.17 14.29 -1.21
CA ASP A 91 14.38 14.54 -0.41
C ASP A 91 14.68 13.39 0.57
N MET A 92 13.64 12.71 1.09
CA MET A 92 13.81 11.52 1.92
C MET A 92 14.32 10.31 1.13
N HIS A 93 14.05 10.24 -0.16
CA HIS A 93 14.34 9.08 -1.01
C HIS A 93 15.14 9.43 -2.27
N PRO A 94 16.33 10.04 -2.16
CA PRO A 94 17.08 10.54 -3.33
C PRO A 94 17.55 9.42 -4.28
N ASN A 95 17.59 8.18 -3.80
CA ASN A 95 18.03 7.01 -4.57
C ASN A 95 16.88 6.05 -4.93
N ALA A 96 15.63 6.35 -4.53
CA ALA A 96 14.49 5.50 -4.86
C ALA A 96 14.11 5.66 -6.35
N THR A 97 13.58 4.58 -6.93
CA THR A 97 13.03 4.64 -8.27
C THR A 97 11.75 5.49 -8.26
N LEU A 98 11.76 6.59 -9.01
CA LEU A 98 10.60 7.43 -9.27
C LEU A 98 10.08 7.17 -10.69
N VAL A 99 8.92 6.54 -10.82
CA VAL A 99 8.26 6.30 -12.09
C VAL A 99 7.25 7.41 -12.38
N ARG A 100 7.48 8.19 -13.45
CA ARG A 100 6.61 9.29 -13.89
C ARG A 100 5.66 8.78 -14.97
N ARG A 101 4.43 8.43 -14.56
CA ARG A 101 3.41 7.94 -15.50
C ARG A 101 2.82 9.08 -16.32
N GLN A 102 2.56 8.82 -17.60
CA GLN A 102 2.07 9.86 -18.52
C GLN A 102 0.56 10.04 -18.47
N GLY A 103 -0.20 9.00 -18.09
CA GLY A 103 -1.65 9.08 -18.03
C GLY A 103 -2.33 7.82 -17.51
N GLU A 104 -1.59 6.76 -17.23
CA GLU A 104 -2.15 5.55 -16.66
C GLU A 104 -2.70 5.85 -15.26
N VAL A 105 -4.01 5.66 -15.11
CA VAL A 105 -4.73 5.90 -13.85
C VAL A 105 -4.31 4.89 -12.78
N ASN A 106 -4.28 3.62 -13.18
CA ASN A 106 -3.76 2.55 -12.33
C ASN A 106 -2.25 2.42 -12.54
N ALA A 107 -1.46 2.61 -11.50
CA ALA A 107 0.00 2.49 -11.60
C ALA A 107 0.43 1.10 -12.09
N TRP A 108 -0.35 0.05 -11.83
CA TRP A 108 -0.05 -1.30 -12.29
C TRP A 108 -0.15 -1.48 -13.81
N ASP A 109 -0.85 -0.59 -14.53
CA ASP A 109 -0.90 -0.61 -15.99
C ASP A 109 0.39 -0.11 -16.64
N ASN A 110 1.23 0.61 -15.90
CA ASN A 110 2.53 1.07 -16.35
C ASN A 110 3.60 -0.03 -16.22
N ALA A 111 4.29 -0.34 -17.32
CA ALA A 111 5.28 -1.43 -17.36
C ALA A 111 6.53 -1.14 -16.51
N GLU A 112 6.98 0.12 -16.48
CA GLU A 112 8.16 0.54 -15.72
C GLU A 112 7.87 0.45 -14.21
N PHE A 113 6.68 0.88 -13.76
CA PHE A 113 6.26 0.74 -12.38
C PHE A 113 6.21 -0.74 -11.95
N ARG A 114 5.59 -1.61 -12.78
CA ARG A 114 5.59 -3.05 -12.49
C ARG A 114 7.00 -3.62 -12.38
N ALA A 115 7.90 -3.20 -13.26
CA ALA A 115 9.29 -3.66 -13.22
C ALA A 115 10.00 -3.19 -11.94
N ALA A 116 9.80 -1.92 -11.53
CA ALA A 116 10.36 -1.37 -10.30
C ALA A 116 9.84 -2.11 -9.05
N VAL A 117 8.54 -2.39 -8.96
CA VAL A 117 7.98 -3.16 -7.84
C VAL A 117 8.54 -4.58 -7.80
N LYS A 118 8.59 -5.27 -8.94
CA LYS A 118 9.18 -6.63 -9.03
C LYS A 118 10.64 -6.65 -8.64
N ALA A 119 11.41 -5.62 -9.00
CA ALA A 119 12.83 -5.50 -8.68
C ALA A 119 13.11 -5.39 -7.17
N THR A 120 12.12 -4.98 -6.35
CA THR A 120 12.25 -5.01 -4.88
C THR A 120 12.44 -6.42 -4.33
N GLY A 121 11.96 -7.45 -5.03
CA GLY A 121 12.00 -8.85 -4.61
C GLY A 121 11.10 -9.17 -3.41
N LYS A 122 10.28 -8.22 -2.95
CA LYS A 122 9.44 -8.36 -1.76
C LYS A 122 8.06 -8.91 -2.11
N LYS A 123 7.40 -9.51 -1.12
CA LYS A 123 6.05 -10.08 -1.27
C LYS A 123 4.98 -9.27 -0.55
N GLN A 124 5.36 -8.52 0.47
CA GLN A 124 4.49 -7.62 1.20
C GLN A 124 4.68 -6.19 0.68
N LEU A 125 3.59 -5.51 0.36
CA LEU A 125 3.63 -4.16 -0.18
C LEU A 125 2.80 -3.22 0.71
N ILE A 126 3.47 -2.24 1.31
CA ILE A 126 2.85 -1.19 2.09
C ILE A 126 2.57 -0.03 1.13
N ILE A 127 1.31 0.32 0.95
CA ILE A 127 0.89 1.31 -0.04
C ILE A 127 0.10 2.46 0.59
N ALA A 128 0.23 3.64 0.04
CA ALA A 128 -0.68 4.77 0.26
C ALA A 128 -0.66 5.69 -0.95
N GLY A 129 -1.74 6.45 -1.16
CA GLY A 129 -1.83 7.33 -2.33
C GLY A 129 -3.03 8.25 -2.38
N ILE A 130 -3.07 9.13 -3.36
CA ILE A 130 -4.14 10.07 -3.65
C ILE A 130 -4.66 9.84 -5.09
N VAL A 131 -5.95 9.55 -5.26
CA VAL A 131 -7.02 9.49 -4.27
C VAL A 131 -7.29 8.02 -3.90
N THR A 132 -7.88 7.84 -2.73
CA THR A 132 -8.12 6.51 -2.13
C THR A 132 -8.88 5.58 -3.05
N GLU A 133 -10.01 6.03 -3.65
CA GLU A 133 -10.89 5.18 -4.48
C GLU A 133 -10.37 4.91 -5.89
N VAL A 134 -9.32 5.60 -6.33
CA VAL A 134 -8.73 5.46 -7.67
C VAL A 134 -7.31 4.94 -7.57
N CYS A 135 -6.33 5.81 -7.39
CA CYS A 135 -4.92 5.45 -7.47
C CYS A 135 -4.52 4.38 -6.43
N THR A 136 -4.98 4.53 -5.18
CA THR A 136 -4.71 3.55 -4.12
C THR A 136 -5.48 2.26 -4.36
N SER A 137 -6.81 2.34 -4.52
CA SER A 137 -7.68 1.16 -4.62
C SER A 137 -7.40 0.33 -5.86
N PHE A 138 -7.25 0.94 -7.05
CA PHE A 138 -7.00 0.19 -8.29
C PHE A 138 -5.66 -0.53 -8.24
N LEU A 139 -4.63 0.15 -7.73
CA LEU A 139 -3.34 -0.47 -7.54
C LEU A 139 -3.42 -1.62 -6.54
N ALA A 140 -4.03 -1.41 -5.36
CA ALA A 140 -4.18 -2.44 -4.34
C ALA A 140 -4.81 -3.72 -4.88
N LEU A 141 -5.92 -3.59 -5.63
CA LEU A 141 -6.62 -4.72 -6.24
C LEU A 141 -5.74 -5.45 -7.26
N SER A 142 -5.01 -4.71 -8.10
CA SER A 142 -4.12 -5.30 -9.08
C SER A 142 -2.92 -6.01 -8.45
N LEU A 143 -2.42 -5.51 -7.32
CA LEU A 143 -1.33 -6.14 -6.59
C LEU A 143 -1.78 -7.45 -5.92
N VAL A 144 -2.99 -7.48 -5.35
CA VAL A 144 -3.58 -8.72 -4.82
C VAL A 144 -3.77 -9.75 -5.93
N ASP A 145 -4.31 -9.36 -7.10
CA ASP A 145 -4.47 -10.23 -8.26
C ASP A 145 -3.12 -10.75 -8.78
N ALA A 146 -2.07 -9.96 -8.65
CA ALA A 146 -0.69 -10.34 -8.98
C ALA A 146 0.00 -11.22 -7.92
N GLY A 147 -0.68 -11.54 -6.82
CA GLY A 147 -0.22 -12.45 -5.76
C GLY A 147 0.66 -11.80 -4.68
N TYR A 148 0.57 -10.49 -4.50
CA TYR A 148 1.19 -9.78 -3.38
C TYR A 148 0.27 -9.75 -2.16
N GLU A 149 0.88 -9.70 -0.97
CA GLU A 149 0.20 -9.34 0.27
C GLU A 149 0.23 -7.80 0.40
N VAL A 150 -0.94 -7.17 0.39
CA VAL A 150 -1.07 -5.71 0.32
C VAL A 150 -1.57 -5.15 1.65
N PHE A 151 -0.84 -4.16 2.16
CA PHE A 151 -1.16 -3.40 3.37
C PHE A 151 -1.37 -1.94 2.97
N ALA A 152 -2.62 -1.48 3.00
CA ALA A 152 -2.96 -0.11 2.68
C ALA A 152 -2.96 0.76 3.93
N ASN A 153 -2.06 1.75 3.95
CA ASN A 153 -2.03 2.77 5.00
C ASN A 153 -3.13 3.80 4.74
N THR A 154 -4.22 3.68 5.47
CA THR A 154 -5.41 4.50 5.29
C THR A 154 -5.16 5.96 5.67
N ASP A 155 -4.34 6.24 6.69
CA ASP A 155 -4.07 7.61 7.16
C ASP A 155 -3.34 8.46 6.12
N ALA A 156 -2.54 7.81 5.26
CA ALA A 156 -1.79 8.47 4.19
C ALA A 156 -2.48 8.34 2.81
N SER A 157 -3.72 7.84 2.77
CA SER A 157 -4.56 7.75 1.57
C SER A 157 -5.77 8.64 1.74
N GLY A 158 -5.82 9.74 0.99
CA GLY A 158 -6.88 10.76 1.12
C GLY A 158 -7.73 10.90 -0.13
N THR A 159 -8.94 11.46 0.02
CA THR A 159 -9.89 11.68 -1.07
C THR A 159 -10.85 12.86 -0.82
N PHE A 160 -11.86 13.01 -1.69
CA PHE A 160 -12.81 14.14 -1.68
C PHE A 160 -13.74 14.14 -0.47
N ASN A 161 -14.06 13.02 0.12
CA ASN A 161 -14.87 12.91 1.34
C ASN A 161 -14.78 11.50 1.97
N VAL A 162 -15.12 11.41 3.25
CA VAL A 162 -15.04 10.18 4.06
C VAL A 162 -15.83 9.01 3.45
N ARG A 163 -17.01 9.25 2.86
CA ARG A 163 -17.84 8.18 2.29
C ARG A 163 -17.12 7.48 1.12
N LEU A 164 -16.42 8.23 0.26
CA LEU A 164 -15.66 7.65 -0.85
C LEU A 164 -14.48 6.82 -0.33
N ALA A 165 -13.79 7.30 0.70
CA ALA A 165 -12.75 6.54 1.37
C ALA A 165 -13.29 5.22 1.94
N GLU A 166 -14.42 5.26 2.66
CA GLU A 166 -15.05 4.06 3.23
C GLU A 166 -15.50 3.05 2.17
N ASP A 167 -16.08 3.52 1.04
CA ASP A 167 -16.48 2.64 -0.06
C ASP A 167 -15.26 1.96 -0.70
N ALA A 168 -14.17 2.69 -0.92
CA ALA A 168 -12.93 2.17 -1.46
C ALA A 168 -12.26 1.19 -0.49
N ASN A 169 -12.20 1.53 0.80
CA ASN A 169 -11.64 0.70 1.85
C ASN A 169 -12.38 -0.64 1.96
N ARG A 170 -13.71 -0.63 1.97
CA ARG A 170 -14.52 -1.88 1.94
C ARG A 170 -14.25 -2.72 0.70
N ARG A 171 -14.03 -2.09 -0.46
CA ARG A 171 -13.69 -2.80 -1.70
C ARG A 171 -12.32 -3.47 -1.60
N MET A 172 -11.32 -2.76 -1.07
CA MET A 172 -9.97 -3.28 -0.86
C MET A 172 -9.97 -4.42 0.15
N GLU A 173 -10.63 -4.25 1.29
CA GLU A 173 -10.74 -5.27 2.34
C GLU A 173 -11.38 -6.57 1.82
N LYS A 174 -12.49 -6.47 1.05
CA LYS A 174 -13.14 -7.64 0.42
C LYS A 174 -12.24 -8.38 -0.57
N ALA A 175 -11.28 -7.71 -1.15
CA ALA A 175 -10.30 -8.30 -2.06
C ALA A 175 -9.10 -8.92 -1.33
N GLY A 176 -9.01 -8.79 -0.01
CA GLY A 176 -7.92 -9.33 0.79
C GLY A 176 -6.81 -8.34 1.13
N VAL A 177 -7.01 -7.05 0.87
CA VAL A 177 -6.08 -6.00 1.32
C VAL A 177 -6.22 -5.80 2.83
N THR A 178 -5.11 -5.76 3.55
CA THR A 178 -5.09 -5.39 4.97
C THR A 178 -5.07 -3.89 5.11
N LEU A 179 -6.11 -3.32 5.76
CA LEU A 179 -6.20 -1.88 6.02
C LEU A 179 -5.58 -1.56 7.37
N MET A 180 -4.70 -0.57 7.41
CA MET A 180 -4.01 -0.16 8.65
C MET A 180 -3.84 1.36 8.67
N GLY A 181 -3.92 1.95 9.86
CA GLY A 181 -3.42 3.31 10.07
C GLY A 181 -1.90 3.33 10.22
N LEU A 182 -1.27 4.49 10.02
CA LEU A 182 0.18 4.67 10.06
C LEU A 182 0.81 4.10 11.32
N PHE A 183 0.24 4.40 12.49
CA PHE A 183 0.75 3.90 13.77
C PHE A 183 0.69 2.37 13.86
N GLY A 184 -0.36 1.75 13.32
CA GLY A 184 -0.49 0.30 13.23
C GLY A 184 0.61 -0.32 12.38
N VAL A 185 0.90 0.25 11.20
CA VAL A 185 2.00 -0.17 10.31
C VAL A 185 3.35 -0.10 11.04
N VAL A 186 3.62 1.02 11.71
CA VAL A 186 4.85 1.23 12.49
C VAL A 186 5.01 0.16 13.56
N CYS A 187 3.98 -0.05 14.39
CA CYS A 187 4.03 -1.01 15.49
C CYS A 187 4.19 -2.44 14.98
N ASP A 188 3.54 -2.78 13.87
CA ASP A 188 3.65 -4.13 13.29
C ASP A 188 5.02 -4.39 12.66
N LEU A 189 5.67 -3.41 12.06
CA LEU A 189 7.06 -3.51 11.57
C LEU A 189 8.09 -3.56 12.71
N MET A 190 7.91 -2.70 13.73
CA MET A 190 8.87 -2.51 14.83
C MET A 190 8.87 -3.66 15.82
N ARG A 191 7.72 -4.21 16.17
CA ARG A 191 7.50 -5.32 17.11
C ARG A 191 7.79 -5.02 18.58
N ASP A 192 8.85 -4.29 18.89
CA ASP A 192 9.31 -4.01 20.24
C ASP A 192 9.90 -2.61 20.34
N TRP A 193 9.36 -1.78 21.22
CA TRP A 193 9.83 -0.41 21.45
C TRP A 193 11.27 -0.30 21.94
N ARG A 194 11.82 -1.38 22.48
CA ARG A 194 13.19 -1.49 22.99
C ARG A 194 14.20 -1.87 21.89
N GLY A 195 13.69 -2.27 20.71
CA GLY A 195 14.49 -2.70 19.57
C GLY A 195 15.12 -1.52 18.79
N THR A 196 15.70 -1.83 17.66
CA THR A 196 16.17 -0.85 16.65
C THR A 196 15.66 -1.27 15.28
N PRO A 197 14.87 -0.42 14.61
CA PRO A 197 14.35 0.86 15.08
C PRO A 197 13.37 0.69 16.26
N GLY A 198 13.39 1.64 17.18
CA GLY A 198 12.53 1.70 18.36
C GLY A 198 11.89 3.09 18.51
N LEU A 199 11.56 3.46 19.75
CA LEU A 199 10.86 4.70 20.06
C LEU A 199 11.56 5.94 19.48
N ASN A 200 12.87 6.04 19.66
CA ASN A 200 13.64 7.24 19.29
C ASN A 200 13.71 7.47 17.77
N GLU A 201 13.74 6.40 17.01
CA GLU A 201 13.80 6.46 15.54
C GLU A 201 12.42 6.71 14.92
N VAL A 202 11.36 6.31 15.60
CA VAL A 202 9.99 6.35 15.08
C VAL A 202 9.24 7.63 15.45
N LEU A 203 9.34 8.10 16.70
CA LEU A 203 8.60 9.27 17.20
C LEU A 203 8.75 10.54 16.36
N PRO A 204 9.95 10.88 15.82
CA PRO A 204 10.11 12.09 15.01
C PRO A 204 9.21 12.14 13.76
N PHE A 205 8.65 11.00 13.34
CA PHE A 205 7.81 10.87 12.16
C PHE A 205 6.33 10.65 12.46
N LEU A 206 5.98 10.40 13.73
CA LEU A 206 4.59 10.19 14.15
C LEU A 206 3.94 11.45 14.73
N ASP A 207 4.72 12.40 15.19
CA ASP A 207 4.25 13.62 15.87
C ASP A 207 4.91 14.86 15.21
N LYS A 208 4.32 15.31 14.09
CA LYS A 208 4.75 16.52 13.37
C LYS A 208 3.61 17.48 13.11
#